data_f4f1ffbaf3e3ddfd5935471792744266
#
_entry.id   f4f1ffbaf3e3ddfd5935471792744266
#
_cell.length_a   1.000
_cell.length_b   1.000
_cell.length_c   1.000
_cell.angle_alpha   90.00
_cell.angle_beta   90.00
_cell.angle_gamma   90.00
#
_symmetry.space_group_name_H-M   'P 1'
#
loop_
_entity.id
_entity.type
_entity.pdbx_description
1 polymer ?
#
loop_
_entity_poly.entity_id
_entity_poly.type
_entity_poly.pdbx_seq_one_letter_code
_entity_poly.pdbx_strand_id
1 'polypeptide(L)'
;MWPDGEQSITEVTKRPLTTGTLFKNSIVALVENLASKEPYYVRCIKPNDQKSPTLFDEERCRHQVSYLGLLENVRVRRAGFAYRQPYHRFLLRYKMTCEYTWPNHLMASDREATQALLEQHGFQDDVAYGHTKVFIRTPRTLFCLEQERAQLIPIIVLLLQKAWRG
;
A
#
# COMPACT_ATOMS: atom_id res chain seq x y z
N MET A 1 -43.96 -4.65 -34.23
CA MET A 1 -44.17 -3.51 -35.09
C MET A 1 -43.29 -2.36 -34.59
N TRP A 2 -42.30 -1.98 -35.35
CA TRP A 2 -41.51 -0.77 -35.07
C TRP A 2 -42.33 0.41 -35.53
N PRO A 3 -42.47 1.50 -34.77
CA PRO A 3 -43.14 2.67 -35.21
C PRO A 3 -42.39 3.32 -36.36
N ASP A 4 -43.08 3.66 -37.41
CA ASP A 4 -42.57 4.36 -38.58
C ASP A 4 -41.90 5.68 -38.16
N GLY A 5 -40.79 6.02 -38.82
CA GLY A 5 -39.72 6.93 -38.42
C GLY A 5 -40.05 8.44 -38.37
N GLU A 6 -41.18 8.87 -37.83
CA GLU A 6 -41.47 10.30 -37.62
C GLU A 6 -41.96 10.66 -36.21
N GLN A 7 -41.60 9.86 -35.18
CA GLN A 7 -41.85 10.30 -33.81
C GLN A 7 -40.73 11.20 -33.34
N SER A 8 -41.06 12.45 -33.04
CA SER A 8 -40.11 13.44 -32.52
C SER A 8 -39.42 12.92 -31.26
N ILE A 9 -38.14 13.22 -31.13
CA ILE A 9 -37.30 12.83 -29.98
C ILE A 9 -37.94 13.19 -28.62
N THR A 10 -38.81 14.20 -28.59
CA THR A 10 -39.58 14.62 -27.42
C THR A 10 -40.67 13.65 -26.98
N GLU A 11 -41.22 12.82 -27.87
CA GLU A 11 -42.22 11.80 -27.50
C GLU A 11 -41.57 10.53 -26.95
N VAL A 12 -40.36 10.22 -27.38
CA VAL A 12 -39.58 9.07 -26.86
C VAL A 12 -39.20 9.28 -25.40
N THR A 13 -38.95 10.52 -24.96
CA THR A 13 -38.60 10.85 -23.58
C THR A 13 -39.75 10.72 -22.58
N LYS A 14 -41.00 10.66 -23.05
CA LYS A 14 -42.18 10.47 -22.18
C LYS A 14 -42.47 9.00 -21.83
N ARG A 15 -41.81 8.05 -22.48
CA ARG A 15 -42.01 6.63 -22.17
C ARG A 15 -41.20 6.26 -20.92
N PRO A 16 -41.77 5.47 -19.97
CA PRO A 16 -41.02 4.99 -18.84
C PRO A 16 -39.85 4.15 -19.31
N LEU A 17 -38.71 4.31 -18.63
CA LEU A 17 -37.49 3.54 -18.92
C LEU A 17 -37.76 2.05 -18.74
N THR A 18 -37.30 1.24 -19.68
CA THR A 18 -37.37 -0.21 -19.56
C THR A 18 -36.41 -0.69 -18.45
N THR A 19 -36.71 -1.83 -17.85
CA THR A 19 -35.85 -2.46 -16.86
C THR A 19 -34.41 -2.67 -17.39
N GLY A 20 -34.30 -3.03 -18.68
CA GLY A 20 -32.99 -3.17 -19.34
C GLY A 20 -32.24 -1.85 -19.42
N THR A 21 -32.89 -0.74 -19.69
CA THR A 21 -32.26 0.59 -19.71
C THR A 21 -31.81 1.01 -18.30
N LEU A 22 -32.65 0.79 -17.30
CA LEU A 22 -32.29 1.07 -15.88
C LEU A 22 -31.08 0.26 -15.45
N PHE A 23 -31.07 -1.04 -15.77
CA PHE A 23 -29.94 -1.92 -15.46
C PHE A 23 -28.66 -1.47 -16.16
N LYS A 24 -28.71 -1.17 -17.46
CA LYS A 24 -27.56 -0.63 -18.20
C LYS A 24 -27.00 0.63 -17.54
N ASN A 25 -27.86 1.60 -17.20
CA ASN A 25 -27.43 2.85 -16.58
C ASN A 25 -26.79 2.60 -15.21
N SER A 26 -27.33 1.66 -14.41
CA SER A 26 -26.76 1.28 -13.12
C SER A 26 -25.37 0.64 -13.27
N ILE A 27 -25.18 -0.21 -14.28
CA ILE A 27 -23.88 -0.83 -14.57
C ILE A 27 -22.86 0.22 -15.03
N VAL A 28 -23.25 1.14 -15.92
CA VAL A 28 -22.36 2.22 -16.36
C VAL A 28 -21.91 3.08 -15.18
N ALA A 29 -22.85 3.52 -14.33
CA ALA A 29 -22.53 4.31 -13.14
C ALA A 29 -21.62 3.55 -12.15
N LEU A 30 -21.84 2.23 -11.99
CA LEU A 30 -20.96 1.39 -11.16
C LEU A 30 -19.55 1.33 -11.73
N VAL A 31 -19.39 1.10 -13.03
CA VAL A 31 -18.08 1.04 -13.71
C VAL A 31 -17.33 2.37 -13.58
N GLU A 32 -18.01 3.49 -13.82
CA GLU A 32 -17.44 4.83 -13.66
C GLU A 32 -16.97 5.08 -12.22
N ASN A 33 -17.79 4.70 -11.23
CA ASN A 33 -17.41 4.82 -9.82
C ASN A 33 -16.19 3.95 -9.48
N LEU A 34 -16.14 2.70 -9.95
CA LEU A 34 -15.00 1.81 -9.72
C LEU A 34 -13.73 2.31 -10.43
N ALA A 35 -13.86 2.81 -11.67
CA ALA A 35 -12.73 3.34 -12.43
C ALA A 35 -12.10 4.59 -11.79
N SER A 36 -12.86 5.36 -11.03
CA SER A 36 -12.37 6.52 -10.28
C SER A 36 -11.58 6.16 -9.01
N LYS A 37 -11.55 4.90 -8.60
CA LYS A 37 -10.90 4.41 -7.38
C LYS A 37 -9.61 3.66 -7.70
N GLU A 38 -8.70 3.65 -6.74
CA GLU A 38 -7.49 2.82 -6.84
C GLU A 38 -7.84 1.37 -6.47
N PRO A 39 -7.63 0.39 -7.39
CA PRO A 39 -8.00 -1.00 -7.12
C PRO A 39 -6.95 -1.70 -6.27
N TYR A 40 -7.42 -2.42 -5.25
CA TYR A 40 -6.62 -3.31 -4.43
C TYR A 40 -7.15 -4.73 -4.53
N TYR A 41 -6.24 -5.67 -4.85
CA TYR A 41 -6.59 -7.08 -4.95
C TYR A 41 -6.19 -7.81 -3.67
N VAL A 42 -7.16 -8.11 -2.82
CA VAL A 42 -6.96 -8.87 -1.58
C VAL A 42 -7.26 -10.34 -1.84
N ARG A 43 -6.30 -11.20 -1.49
CA ARG A 43 -6.47 -12.64 -1.56
C ARG A 43 -6.52 -13.20 -0.14
N CYS A 44 -7.61 -13.88 0.17
CA CYS A 44 -7.81 -14.49 1.47
C CYS A 44 -7.59 -16.00 1.37
N ILE A 45 -6.81 -16.55 2.30
CA ILE A 45 -6.67 -18.00 2.46
C ILE A 45 -7.68 -18.45 3.51
N LYS A 46 -8.51 -19.43 3.16
CA LYS A 46 -9.49 -20.01 4.05
C LYS A 46 -8.83 -21.14 4.85
N PRO A 47 -8.66 -21.00 6.17
CA PRO A 47 -7.91 -21.94 6.97
C PRO A 47 -8.63 -23.28 7.19
N ASN A 48 -9.98 -23.29 7.12
CA ASN A 48 -10.81 -24.50 7.24
C ASN A 48 -12.20 -24.26 6.66
N ASP A 49 -12.97 -25.33 6.44
CA ASP A 49 -14.35 -25.25 5.95
C ASP A 49 -15.39 -25.12 7.09
N GLN A 50 -15.01 -25.50 8.30
CA GLN A 50 -15.92 -25.58 9.45
C GLN A 50 -16.12 -24.22 10.14
N LYS A 51 -15.50 -23.15 9.65
CA LYS A 51 -15.49 -21.81 10.28
C LYS A 51 -15.02 -21.85 11.74
N SER A 52 -14.18 -22.83 12.10
CA SER A 52 -13.58 -22.93 13.41
C SER A 52 -12.47 -21.87 13.59
N PRO A 53 -12.40 -21.18 14.73
CA PRO A 53 -11.34 -20.21 15.00
C PRO A 53 -9.99 -20.84 15.34
N THR A 54 -9.97 -22.14 15.66
CA THR A 54 -8.78 -22.85 16.15
C THR A 54 -8.25 -23.93 15.20
N LEU A 55 -9.08 -24.36 14.24
CA LEU A 55 -8.68 -25.41 13.28
C LEU A 55 -7.90 -24.81 12.12
N PHE A 56 -6.71 -25.38 11.86
CA PHE A 56 -5.92 -25.06 10.68
C PHE A 56 -5.75 -26.33 9.82
N ASP A 57 -6.36 -26.33 8.64
CA ASP A 57 -6.24 -27.40 7.65
C ASP A 57 -5.04 -27.10 6.74
N GLU A 58 -3.93 -27.77 7.01
CA GLU A 58 -2.66 -27.53 6.32
C GLU A 58 -2.74 -27.88 4.83
N GLU A 59 -3.35 -29.01 4.48
CA GLU A 59 -3.45 -29.47 3.10
C GLU A 59 -4.25 -28.48 2.26
N ARG A 60 -5.38 -28.05 2.77
CA ARG A 60 -6.22 -27.03 2.14
C ARG A 60 -5.51 -25.70 1.97
N CYS A 61 -4.83 -25.22 3.00
CA CYS A 61 -4.08 -23.98 2.94
C CYS A 61 -2.93 -24.09 1.93
N ARG A 62 -2.20 -25.18 1.92
CA ARG A 62 -1.11 -25.47 0.97
C ARG A 62 -1.61 -25.47 -0.47
N HIS A 63 -2.74 -26.10 -0.72
CA HIS A 63 -3.38 -26.11 -2.03
C HIS A 63 -3.75 -24.69 -2.50
N GLN A 64 -4.36 -23.87 -1.61
CA GLN A 64 -4.71 -22.48 -1.92
C GLN A 64 -3.48 -21.63 -2.19
N VAL A 65 -2.41 -21.75 -1.40
CA VAL A 65 -1.14 -21.04 -1.60
C VAL A 65 -0.54 -21.37 -2.96
N SER A 66 -0.58 -22.64 -3.35
CA SER A 66 -0.06 -23.11 -4.63
C SER A 66 -0.88 -22.55 -5.80
N TYR A 67 -2.20 -22.76 -5.80
CA TYR A 67 -3.01 -22.36 -6.96
C TYR A 67 -3.18 -20.84 -7.09
N LEU A 68 -3.07 -20.06 -6.02
CA LEU A 68 -3.08 -18.59 -6.05
C LEU A 68 -1.74 -18.01 -6.53
N GLY A 69 -0.73 -18.81 -6.74
CA GLY A 69 0.61 -18.36 -7.17
C GLY A 69 1.29 -17.44 -6.15
N LEU A 70 1.04 -17.65 -4.85
CA LEU A 70 1.61 -16.79 -3.80
C LEU A 70 3.12 -16.96 -3.67
N LEU A 71 3.63 -18.20 -3.84
CA LEU A 71 5.08 -18.47 -3.80
C LEU A 71 5.81 -17.80 -4.96
N GLU A 72 5.24 -17.84 -6.15
CA GLU A 72 5.78 -17.18 -7.34
C GLU A 72 5.82 -15.66 -7.16
N ASN A 73 4.78 -15.08 -6.62
CA ASN A 73 4.74 -13.65 -6.28
C ASN A 73 5.84 -13.27 -5.26
N VAL A 74 6.04 -14.09 -4.23
CA VAL A 74 7.11 -13.86 -3.24
C VAL A 74 8.49 -14.00 -3.88
N ARG A 75 8.70 -15.00 -4.76
CA ARG A 75 9.97 -15.18 -5.48
C ARG A 75 10.29 -13.99 -6.38
N VAL A 76 9.31 -13.50 -7.13
CA VAL A 76 9.49 -12.30 -7.97
C VAL A 76 9.82 -11.06 -7.12
N ARG A 77 9.16 -10.89 -5.99
CA ARG A 77 9.44 -9.78 -5.07
C ARG A 77 10.82 -9.89 -4.42
N ARG A 78 11.29 -11.11 -4.11
CA ARG A 78 12.62 -11.37 -3.54
C ARG A 78 13.75 -11.17 -4.56
N ALA A 79 13.49 -11.42 -5.83
CA ALA A 79 14.47 -11.18 -6.90
C ALA A 79 14.74 -9.68 -7.14
N GLY A 80 13.83 -8.82 -6.69
CA GLY A 80 13.95 -7.37 -6.76
C GLY A 80 14.22 -6.72 -5.39
N PHE A 81 13.65 -5.53 -5.19
CA PHE A 81 13.70 -4.80 -3.93
C PHE A 81 12.51 -5.22 -3.03
N ALA A 82 12.81 -5.67 -1.81
CA ALA A 82 11.81 -6.10 -0.85
C ALA A 82 10.92 -4.95 -0.37
N TYR A 83 11.46 -3.73 -0.35
CA TYR A 83 10.75 -2.55 0.15
C TYR A 83 10.96 -1.35 -0.77
N ARG A 84 9.91 -0.55 -0.93
CA ARG A 84 9.92 0.71 -1.68
C ARG A 84 8.98 1.72 -1.04
N GLN A 85 9.47 2.94 -0.82
CA GLN A 85 8.70 3.99 -0.18
C GLN A 85 9.05 5.36 -0.77
N PRO A 86 8.09 6.31 -0.89
CA PRO A 86 8.41 7.70 -1.15
C PRO A 86 9.34 8.28 -0.08
N TYR A 87 10.30 9.14 -0.47
CA TYR A 87 11.30 9.69 0.44
C TYR A 87 10.67 10.39 1.65
N HIS A 88 9.68 11.24 1.43
CA HIS A 88 8.96 11.92 2.50
C HIS A 88 8.40 10.96 3.56
N ARG A 89 7.72 9.87 3.13
CA ARG A 89 7.15 8.89 4.06
C ARG A 89 8.22 8.08 4.78
N PHE A 90 9.32 7.79 4.10
CA PHE A 90 10.45 7.09 4.69
C PHE A 90 11.09 7.93 5.79
N LEU A 91 11.39 9.19 5.52
CA LEU A 91 11.95 10.13 6.50
C LEU A 91 11.01 10.36 7.67
N LEU A 92 9.71 10.59 7.42
CA LEU A 92 8.74 10.77 8.50
C LEU A 92 8.77 9.63 9.51
N ARG A 93 9.05 8.42 9.05
CA ARG A 93 9.13 7.24 9.92
C ARG A 93 10.48 7.08 10.61
N TYR A 94 11.59 7.29 9.90
CA TYR A 94 12.93 6.93 10.37
C TYR A 94 13.84 8.12 10.71
N LYS A 95 13.45 9.37 10.46
CA LYS A 95 14.31 10.54 10.68
C LYS A 95 14.91 10.63 12.09
N MET A 96 14.24 10.06 13.10
CA MET A 96 14.71 10.05 14.48
C MET A 96 15.92 9.14 14.71
N THR A 97 16.24 8.25 13.79
CA THR A 97 17.37 7.33 13.90
C THR A 97 18.68 7.93 13.40
N CYS A 98 18.67 9.16 12.89
CA CYS A 98 19.84 9.84 12.37
C CYS A 98 19.90 11.28 12.88
N GLU A 99 21.03 11.69 13.43
CA GLU A 99 21.23 13.03 13.99
C GLU A 99 21.12 14.14 12.93
N TYR A 100 21.50 13.86 11.68
CA TYR A 100 21.42 14.84 10.59
C TYR A 100 19.98 15.07 10.06
N THR A 101 19.07 14.17 10.41
CA THR A 101 17.67 14.25 9.95
C THR A 101 16.69 14.56 11.08
N TRP A 102 17.12 14.54 12.33
CA TRP A 102 16.29 14.81 13.49
C TRP A 102 16.58 16.19 14.11
N PRO A 103 15.56 16.97 14.51
CA PRO A 103 14.11 16.79 14.29
C PRO A 103 13.66 17.11 12.87
N ASN A 104 14.42 17.93 12.15
CA ASN A 104 14.21 18.29 10.75
C ASN A 104 15.58 18.43 10.07
N HIS A 105 15.70 17.91 8.85
CA HIS A 105 16.91 18.05 8.07
C HIS A 105 17.03 19.44 7.43
N LEU A 106 18.26 19.90 7.23
CA LEU A 106 18.60 21.15 6.55
C LEU A 106 19.13 20.90 5.12
N MET A 107 18.96 19.68 4.61
CA MET A 107 19.43 19.27 3.28
C MET A 107 18.48 19.78 2.19
N ALA A 108 18.97 19.89 0.95
CA ALA A 108 18.23 20.45 -0.17
C ALA A 108 17.00 19.60 -0.57
N SER A 109 16.99 18.30 -0.25
CA SER A 109 15.89 17.40 -0.59
C SER A 109 15.73 16.24 0.39
N ASP A 110 14.51 15.70 0.47
CA ASP A 110 14.22 14.46 1.22
C ASP A 110 15.04 13.26 0.71
N ARG A 111 15.45 13.29 -0.56
CA ARG A 111 16.32 12.27 -1.13
C ARG A 111 17.70 12.30 -0.50
N GLU A 112 18.32 13.47 -0.41
CA GLU A 112 19.63 13.64 0.23
C GLU A 112 19.60 13.30 1.71
N ALA A 113 18.54 13.72 2.41
CA ALA A 113 18.33 13.39 3.80
C ALA A 113 18.16 11.87 4.03
N THR A 114 17.45 11.20 3.13
CA THR A 114 17.31 9.72 3.17
C THR A 114 18.66 9.05 2.90
N GLN A 115 19.45 9.58 1.98
CA GLN A 115 20.78 9.06 1.67
C GLN A 115 21.71 9.17 2.88
N ALA A 116 21.80 10.34 3.51
CA ALA A 116 22.61 10.56 4.70
C ALA A 116 22.18 9.64 5.86
N LEU A 117 20.88 9.43 6.06
CA LEU A 117 20.38 8.50 7.06
C LEU A 117 20.85 7.07 6.81
N LEU A 118 20.72 6.58 5.59
CA LEU A 118 21.09 5.20 5.26
C LEU A 118 22.59 4.99 5.21
N GLU A 119 23.39 6.00 4.84
CA GLU A 119 24.84 5.99 4.90
C GLU A 119 25.35 5.96 6.34
N GLN A 120 24.76 6.73 7.25
CA GLN A 120 25.09 6.71 8.67
C GLN A 120 24.92 5.31 9.29
N HIS A 121 23.90 4.58 8.86
CA HIS A 121 23.65 3.20 9.30
C HIS A 121 24.45 2.15 8.53
N GLY A 122 25.23 2.52 7.52
CA GLY A 122 26.04 1.61 6.72
C GLY A 122 25.23 0.73 5.76
N PHE A 123 24.05 1.20 5.31
CA PHE A 123 23.16 0.45 4.42
C PHE A 123 23.25 0.86 2.94
N GLN A 124 24.28 1.61 2.55
CA GLN A 124 24.43 2.14 1.19
C GLN A 124 24.40 1.05 0.10
N ASP A 125 24.93 -0.14 0.37
CA ASP A 125 25.05 -1.25 -0.59
C ASP A 125 23.71 -1.99 -0.80
N ASP A 126 22.78 -1.84 0.12
CA ASP A 126 21.47 -2.51 0.10
C ASP A 126 20.36 -1.63 -0.47
N VAL A 127 20.69 -0.40 -0.87
CA VAL A 127 19.71 0.62 -1.25
C VAL A 127 19.93 1.13 -2.66
N ALA A 128 18.84 1.41 -3.37
CA ALA A 128 18.85 2.17 -4.62
C ALA A 128 17.93 3.39 -4.52
N TYR A 129 18.39 4.50 -5.05
CA TYR A 129 17.68 5.79 -4.99
C TYR A 129 17.03 6.10 -6.35
N GLY A 130 15.70 5.99 -6.40
CA GLY A 130 14.92 6.39 -7.57
C GLY A 130 14.67 7.91 -7.61
N HIS A 131 13.86 8.35 -8.56
CA HIS A 131 13.48 9.77 -8.66
C HIS A 131 12.59 10.20 -7.48
N THR A 132 11.62 9.38 -7.09
CA THR A 132 10.62 9.73 -6.08
C THR A 132 10.60 8.79 -4.87
N LYS A 133 11.31 7.66 -4.95
CA LYS A 133 11.24 6.60 -3.94
C LYS A 133 12.62 6.03 -3.64
N VAL A 134 12.80 5.60 -2.40
CA VAL A 134 13.90 4.74 -1.96
C VAL A 134 13.49 3.27 -2.14
N PHE A 135 14.43 2.44 -2.53
CA PHE A 135 14.28 1.00 -2.73
C PHE A 135 15.29 0.28 -1.85
N ILE A 136 14.84 -0.62 -0.99
CA ILE A 136 15.68 -1.43 -0.12
C ILE A 136 15.61 -2.89 -0.58
N ARG A 137 16.77 -3.49 -0.78
CA ARG A 137 16.88 -4.84 -1.35
C ARG A 137 16.49 -5.90 -0.35
N THR A 138 17.04 -5.84 0.87
CA THR A 138 16.82 -6.88 1.88
C THR A 138 15.91 -6.40 3.00
N PRO A 139 15.01 -7.25 3.51
CA PRO A 139 14.16 -6.93 4.65
C PRO A 139 14.95 -6.63 5.94
N ARG A 140 16.18 -7.18 6.05
CA ARG A 140 17.03 -7.02 7.22
C ARG A 140 17.32 -5.56 7.55
N THR A 141 17.66 -4.77 6.53
CA THR A 141 17.90 -3.34 6.67
C THR A 141 16.70 -2.62 7.28
N LEU A 142 15.50 -2.97 6.81
CA LEU A 142 14.27 -2.39 7.35
C LEU A 142 14.04 -2.80 8.81
N PHE A 143 14.27 -4.08 9.15
CA PHE A 143 14.14 -4.55 10.53
C PHE A 143 15.12 -3.88 11.48
N CYS A 144 16.37 -3.63 11.05
CA CYS A 144 17.34 -2.88 11.85
C CYS A 144 16.84 -1.45 12.13
N LEU A 145 16.37 -0.73 11.11
CA LEU A 145 15.82 0.62 11.28
C LEU A 145 14.58 0.64 12.19
N GLU A 146 13.68 -0.34 12.07
CA GLU A 146 12.51 -0.46 12.96
C GLU A 146 12.93 -0.75 14.41
N GLN A 147 13.94 -1.57 14.62
CA GLN A 147 14.44 -1.87 15.94
C GLN A 147 15.06 -0.64 16.60
N GLU A 148 15.90 0.10 15.89
CA GLU A 148 16.49 1.34 16.40
C GLU A 148 15.40 2.40 16.68
N ARG A 149 14.45 2.54 15.78
CA ARG A 149 13.30 3.41 16.00
C ARG A 149 12.55 3.02 17.27
N ALA A 150 12.29 1.73 17.48
CA ALA A 150 11.60 1.24 18.68
C ALA A 150 12.35 1.54 19.98
N GLN A 151 13.69 1.52 19.96
CA GLN A 151 14.52 1.88 21.11
C GLN A 151 14.51 3.38 21.40
N LEU A 152 14.45 4.23 20.37
CA LEU A 152 14.46 5.69 20.52
C LEU A 152 13.12 6.28 20.98
N ILE A 153 11.99 5.68 20.62
CA ILE A 153 10.67 6.16 20.97
C ILE A 153 10.49 6.40 22.48
N PRO A 154 10.81 5.46 23.39
CA PRO A 154 10.68 5.67 24.82
C PRO A 154 11.52 6.84 25.33
N ILE A 155 12.74 7.02 24.78
CA ILE A 155 13.64 8.10 25.15
C ILE A 155 13.06 9.46 24.77
N ILE A 156 12.54 9.58 23.55
CA ILE A 156 11.89 10.80 23.05
C ILE A 156 10.62 11.10 23.86
N VAL A 157 9.81 10.10 24.13
CA VAL A 157 8.58 10.25 24.93
C VAL A 157 8.92 10.74 26.34
N LEU A 158 9.96 10.19 26.97
CA LEU A 158 10.39 10.62 28.29
C LEU A 158 10.88 12.08 28.29
N LEU A 159 11.62 12.48 27.24
CA LEU A 159 12.06 13.85 27.07
C LEU A 159 10.87 14.82 26.96
N LEU A 160 9.90 14.47 26.12
CA LEU A 160 8.68 15.28 25.94
C LEU A 160 7.87 15.36 27.23
N GLN A 161 7.75 14.26 27.97
CA GLN A 161 7.06 14.25 29.27
C GLN A 161 7.75 15.14 30.30
N LYS A 162 9.09 15.13 30.35
CA LYS A 162 9.86 16.01 31.21
C LYS A 162 9.64 17.49 30.85
N ALA A 163 9.73 17.82 29.57
CA ALA A 163 9.50 19.19 29.09
C ALA A 163 8.07 19.69 29.34
N TRP A 164 7.08 18.79 29.29
CA TRP A 164 5.69 19.14 29.55
C TRP A 164 5.38 19.34 31.04
N ARG A 165 6.08 18.65 31.93
CA ARG A 165 5.84 18.70 33.37
C ARG A 165 6.68 19.75 34.11
N GLY A 166 7.76 20.20 33.51
CA GLY A 166 8.69 21.17 34.08
C GLY A 166 8.44 22.55 33.71
#